data_091a93ea074ef97347b36686aefe5424
#
_entry.id   091a93ea074ef97347b36686aefe5424
#
_cell.length_a   1.000
_cell.length_b   1.000
_cell.length_c   1.000
_cell.angle_alpha   90.00
_cell.angle_beta   90.00
_cell.angle_gamma   90.00
#
_symmetry.space_group_name_H-M   'P 1'
#
loop_
_entity.id
_entity.type
_entity.pdbx_description
1 polymer ?
#
loop_
_entity_poly.entity_id
_entity_poly.type
_entity_poly.pdbx_seq_one_letter_code
_entity_poly.pdbx_strand_id
1 'polypeptide(L)'
;MKKKLIVTDIDGTLVNDQKKIMPETKRELKRLIAKGHRIVLCSGRSINGLKDYLMTLGLWAMPDEYAITFNGGNVFDLVTMKSVDAHYLTADQAIEADQLAKKLNVGDTLVAASQKSYAVSSQMNAQALEDIRDSQLVPVETDNYDFLEGENVQKCLWTDEPDRITTVAKQIPAKYFDEFQIVRSGPIFLEFLPQDSSKGNAVHHLAQRLNVDLKDVIVFGDEENDLSMFKVAGTAVAMRNARDEIKEYADQITVADHNHDGIGKTLKLMFE
;
A
#
# COMPACT_ATOMS: atom_id res chain seq x y z
N MET A 1 27.08 -9.16 -9.58
CA MET A 1 25.65 -9.58 -9.51
C MET A 1 24.83 -8.48 -10.16
N LYS A 2 23.79 -8.81 -10.95
CA LYS A 2 22.91 -7.82 -11.57
C LYS A 2 22.13 -7.07 -10.48
N LYS A 3 21.92 -5.76 -10.65
CA LYS A 3 21.16 -4.95 -9.69
C LYS A 3 19.71 -5.41 -9.67
N LYS A 4 19.13 -5.51 -8.49
CA LYS A 4 17.73 -5.90 -8.27
C LYS A 4 16.92 -4.69 -7.81
N LEU A 5 15.65 -4.67 -8.18
CA LEU A 5 14.62 -3.83 -7.59
C LEU A 5 13.87 -4.67 -6.54
N ILE A 6 13.99 -4.28 -5.29
CA ILE A 6 13.36 -4.97 -4.16
C ILE A 6 12.22 -4.07 -3.67
N VAL A 7 11.01 -4.56 -3.77
CA VAL A 7 9.79 -3.85 -3.36
C VAL A 7 9.22 -4.54 -2.12
N THR A 8 8.89 -3.79 -1.11
CA THR A 8 8.31 -4.35 0.11
C THR A 8 7.06 -3.59 0.51
N ASP A 9 6.02 -4.34 0.86
CA ASP A 9 4.93 -3.80 1.65
C ASP A 9 5.43 -3.40 3.06
N ILE A 10 4.61 -2.68 3.81
CA ILE A 10 4.95 -2.12 5.13
C ILE A 10 4.33 -2.95 6.26
N ASP A 11 3.01 -2.95 6.36
CA ASP A 11 2.29 -3.48 7.50
C ASP A 11 2.17 -5.01 7.40
N GLY A 12 2.59 -5.74 8.44
CA GLY A 12 2.66 -7.20 8.38
C GLY A 12 3.84 -7.74 7.55
N THR A 13 4.63 -6.87 6.92
CA THR A 13 5.74 -7.22 6.03
C THR A 13 7.06 -6.60 6.49
N LEU A 14 7.29 -5.30 6.26
CA LEU A 14 8.56 -4.64 6.60
C LEU A 14 8.70 -4.36 8.09
N VAL A 15 7.59 -4.02 8.74
CA VAL A 15 7.56 -3.60 10.14
C VAL A 15 6.90 -4.65 11.03
N ASN A 16 7.34 -4.69 12.28
CA ASN A 16 6.71 -5.52 13.32
C ASN A 16 5.42 -4.88 13.86
N ASP A 17 4.75 -5.55 14.82
CA ASP A 17 3.51 -5.08 15.45
C ASP A 17 3.67 -3.72 16.16
N GLN A 18 4.90 -3.33 16.55
CA GLN A 18 5.20 -2.02 17.10
C GLN A 18 5.56 -0.98 16.02
N LYS A 19 5.26 -1.27 14.74
CA LYS A 19 5.52 -0.39 13.59
C LYS A 19 7.01 0.00 13.46
N LYS A 20 7.93 -0.94 13.73
CA LYS A 20 9.37 -0.73 13.65
C LYS A 20 10.02 -1.73 12.69
N ILE A 21 10.95 -1.24 11.87
CA ILE A 21 11.82 -2.12 11.07
C ILE A 21 12.77 -2.85 12.01
N MET A 22 12.74 -4.18 11.97
CA MET A 22 13.57 -5.02 12.82
C MET A 22 15.07 -4.88 12.49
N PRO A 23 15.97 -5.08 13.47
CA PRO A 23 17.40 -4.74 13.31
C PRO A 23 18.13 -5.46 12.18
N GLU A 24 17.89 -6.76 11.98
CA GLU A 24 18.53 -7.52 10.91
C GLU A 24 17.97 -7.12 9.54
N THR A 25 16.65 -6.93 9.43
CA THR A 25 16.00 -6.42 8.23
C THR A 25 16.57 -5.06 7.83
N LYS A 26 16.66 -4.11 8.78
CA LYS A 26 17.28 -2.80 8.54
C LYS A 26 18.73 -2.91 8.05
N ARG A 27 19.52 -3.78 8.69
CA ARG A 27 20.93 -3.97 8.31
C ARG A 27 21.07 -4.52 6.90
N GLU A 28 20.28 -5.55 6.56
CA GLU A 28 20.37 -6.20 5.25
C GLU A 28 19.89 -5.29 4.12
N LEU A 29 18.78 -4.56 4.30
CA LEU A 29 18.31 -3.58 3.33
C LEU A 29 19.38 -2.50 3.08
N LYS A 30 19.99 -1.94 4.14
CA LYS A 30 21.08 -0.96 4.00
C LYS A 30 22.33 -1.55 3.31
N ARG A 31 22.65 -2.81 3.58
CA ARG A 31 23.75 -3.52 2.90
C ARG A 31 23.47 -3.65 1.39
N LEU A 32 22.24 -3.96 1.01
CA LEU A 32 21.83 -4.08 -0.38
C LEU A 32 21.78 -2.72 -1.10
N ILE A 33 21.30 -1.67 -0.45
CA ILE A 33 21.37 -0.29 -0.95
C ILE A 33 22.84 0.10 -1.23
N ALA A 34 23.74 -0.16 -0.28
CA ALA A 34 25.18 0.12 -0.46
C ALA A 34 25.83 -0.68 -1.61
N LYS A 35 25.30 -1.85 -1.95
CA LYS A 35 25.69 -2.66 -3.12
C LYS A 35 25.03 -2.17 -4.42
N GLY A 36 24.17 -1.15 -4.35
CA GLY A 36 23.49 -0.51 -5.47
C GLY A 36 22.23 -1.25 -5.95
N HIS A 37 21.62 -2.10 -5.11
CA HIS A 37 20.25 -2.55 -5.31
C HIS A 37 19.29 -1.41 -4.93
N ARG A 38 18.12 -1.36 -5.53
CA ARG A 38 17.08 -0.38 -5.21
C ARG A 38 16.05 -0.99 -4.28
N ILE A 39 15.66 -0.22 -3.27
CA ILE A 39 14.61 -0.60 -2.33
C ILE A 39 13.44 0.36 -2.49
N VAL A 40 12.25 -0.16 -2.69
CA VAL A 40 11.01 0.64 -2.83
C VAL A 40 10.01 0.18 -1.78
N LEU A 41 9.47 1.13 -1.03
CA LEU A 41 8.35 0.90 -0.13
C LEU A 41 7.05 1.05 -0.91
N CYS A 42 6.13 0.06 -0.77
CA CYS A 42 4.89 0.00 -1.52
C CYS A 42 3.71 -0.28 -0.57
N SER A 43 2.89 0.72 -0.28
CA SER A 43 1.89 0.64 0.78
C SER A 43 0.57 1.32 0.42
N GLY A 44 -0.50 0.99 1.16
CA GLY A 44 -1.76 1.74 1.16
C GLY A 44 -1.69 3.10 1.84
N ARG A 45 -0.60 3.39 2.58
CA ARG A 45 -0.36 4.63 3.28
C ARG A 45 -0.05 5.80 2.33
N SER A 46 -0.20 7.03 2.84
CA SER A 46 0.30 8.24 2.17
C SER A 46 1.83 8.32 2.22
N ILE A 47 2.42 9.23 1.46
CA ILE A 47 3.87 9.48 1.49
C ILE A 47 4.37 9.93 2.88
N ASN A 48 3.55 10.65 3.62
CA ASN A 48 3.88 11.06 4.99
C ASN A 48 3.96 9.85 5.92
N GLY A 49 3.07 8.85 5.75
CA GLY A 49 3.08 7.59 6.51
C GLY A 49 4.30 6.71 6.22
N LEU A 50 5.00 6.92 5.09
CA LEU A 50 6.22 6.20 4.73
C LEU A 50 7.51 6.93 5.15
N LYS A 51 7.44 8.23 5.45
CA LYS A 51 8.60 9.11 5.64
C LYS A 51 9.61 8.58 6.64
N ASP A 52 9.18 8.18 7.82
CA ASP A 52 10.08 7.73 8.89
C ASP A 52 10.80 6.44 8.53
N TYR A 53 10.16 5.53 7.79
CA TYR A 53 10.78 4.30 7.29
C TYR A 53 11.80 4.60 6.19
N LEU A 54 11.46 5.49 5.26
CA LEU A 54 12.37 5.95 4.19
C LEU A 54 13.61 6.64 4.79
N MET A 55 13.44 7.51 5.80
CA MET A 55 14.54 8.13 6.53
C MET A 55 15.38 7.08 7.29
N THR A 56 14.74 6.10 7.93
CA THR A 56 15.42 5.01 8.65
C THR A 56 16.30 4.18 7.73
N LEU A 57 15.88 3.97 6.47
CA LEU A 57 16.65 3.24 5.46
C LEU A 57 17.67 4.12 4.73
N GLY A 58 17.57 5.46 4.84
CA GLY A 58 18.44 6.42 4.16
C GLY A 58 18.03 6.65 2.70
N LEU A 59 16.75 6.50 2.37
CA LEU A 59 16.19 6.68 1.03
C LEU A 59 15.52 8.05 0.83
N TRP A 60 15.09 8.71 1.92
CA TRP A 60 14.41 9.99 1.85
C TRP A 60 15.29 11.09 1.25
N ALA A 61 14.78 11.81 0.26
CA ALA A 61 15.47 12.86 -0.48
C ALA A 61 16.75 12.39 -1.23
N MET A 62 16.89 11.07 -1.49
CA MET A 62 17.98 10.53 -2.27
C MET A 62 17.65 10.49 -3.76
N PRO A 63 18.60 10.81 -4.65
CA PRO A 63 18.40 10.78 -6.11
C PRO A 63 18.00 9.38 -6.59
N ASP A 64 17.11 9.35 -7.57
CA ASP A 64 16.61 8.13 -8.23
C ASP A 64 15.92 7.12 -7.28
N GLU A 65 15.48 7.54 -6.10
CA GLU A 65 14.72 6.71 -5.18
C GLU A 65 13.24 7.08 -5.22
N TYR A 66 12.38 6.07 -5.05
CA TYR A 66 10.94 6.17 -5.24
C TYR A 66 10.19 5.48 -4.12
N ALA A 67 8.92 5.87 -3.92
CA ALA A 67 7.97 5.18 -3.04
C ALA A 67 6.61 5.05 -3.72
N ILE A 68 5.95 3.92 -3.51
CA ILE A 68 4.60 3.64 -4.01
C ILE A 68 3.63 3.77 -2.84
N THR A 69 2.59 4.58 -3.02
CA THR A 69 1.61 4.93 -1.99
C THR A 69 0.19 4.67 -2.46
N PHE A 70 -0.76 4.68 -1.52
CA PHE A 70 -2.19 4.46 -1.81
C PHE A 70 -2.43 3.22 -2.68
N ASN A 71 -1.77 2.09 -2.33
CA ASN A 71 -1.88 0.81 -3.03
C ASN A 71 -1.59 0.89 -4.54
N GLY A 72 -0.64 1.75 -4.94
CA GLY A 72 -0.28 1.97 -6.34
C GLY A 72 -0.95 3.18 -6.98
N GLY A 73 -1.77 3.92 -6.23
CA GLY A 73 -2.39 5.16 -6.72
C GLY A 73 -1.38 6.25 -7.05
N ASN A 74 -0.22 6.26 -6.37
CA ASN A 74 0.84 7.24 -6.65
C ASN A 74 2.23 6.61 -6.53
N VAL A 75 3.12 7.02 -7.42
CA VAL A 75 4.58 6.76 -7.35
C VAL A 75 5.29 8.09 -7.15
N PHE A 76 5.91 8.28 -6.01
CA PHE A 76 6.64 9.51 -5.66
C PHE A 76 8.12 9.39 -5.99
N ASP A 77 8.67 10.42 -6.64
CA ASP A 77 10.11 10.71 -6.66
C ASP A 77 10.49 11.36 -5.33
N LEU A 78 11.43 10.77 -4.61
CA LEU A 78 11.76 11.16 -3.23
C LEU A 78 12.64 12.42 -3.12
N VAL A 79 13.15 12.95 -4.24
CA VAL A 79 13.87 14.24 -4.27
C VAL A 79 12.89 15.38 -4.51
N THR A 80 12.10 15.26 -5.57
CA THR A 80 11.19 16.34 -5.97
C THR A 80 9.90 16.35 -5.18
N MET A 81 9.59 15.26 -4.49
CA MET A 81 8.32 15.00 -3.80
C MET A 81 7.10 15.17 -4.71
N LYS A 82 7.29 14.92 -6.00
CA LYS A 82 6.21 14.90 -7.00
C LYS A 82 5.86 13.48 -7.37
N SER A 83 4.59 13.22 -7.60
CA SER A 83 4.15 11.98 -8.20
C SER A 83 4.62 11.94 -9.65
N VAL A 84 5.27 10.84 -10.02
CA VAL A 84 5.73 10.56 -11.39
C VAL A 84 4.80 9.59 -12.13
N ASP A 85 3.89 8.99 -11.39
CA ASP A 85 2.76 8.19 -11.84
C ASP A 85 1.63 8.38 -10.83
N ALA A 86 0.44 8.81 -11.27
CA ALA A 86 -0.65 9.17 -10.38
C ALA A 86 -2.01 8.87 -11.00
N HIS A 87 -2.85 8.22 -10.24
CA HIS A 87 -4.22 7.90 -10.57
C HIS A 87 -5.14 8.45 -9.47
N TYR A 88 -6.26 9.03 -9.87
CA TYR A 88 -7.22 9.64 -8.95
C TYR A 88 -8.64 9.23 -9.28
N LEU A 89 -9.47 9.10 -8.27
CA LEU A 89 -10.92 9.00 -8.42
C LEU A 89 -11.48 10.35 -8.88
N THR A 90 -12.50 10.31 -9.73
CA THR A 90 -13.32 11.49 -9.98
C THR A 90 -14.16 11.84 -8.74
N ALA A 91 -14.69 13.06 -8.66
CA ALA A 91 -15.59 13.46 -7.59
C ALA A 91 -16.83 12.55 -7.54
N ASP A 92 -17.42 12.25 -8.70
CA ASP A 92 -18.60 11.37 -8.80
C ASP A 92 -18.29 9.95 -8.29
N GLN A 93 -17.14 9.39 -8.64
CA GLN A 93 -16.70 8.08 -8.15
C GLN A 93 -16.52 8.08 -6.62
N ALA A 94 -15.89 9.12 -6.06
CA ALA A 94 -15.72 9.23 -4.61
C ALA A 94 -17.06 9.32 -3.87
N ILE A 95 -18.00 10.12 -4.39
CA ILE A 95 -19.37 10.25 -3.85
C ILE A 95 -20.10 8.91 -3.96
N GLU A 96 -20.02 8.24 -5.11
CA GLU A 96 -20.72 6.96 -5.33
C GLU A 96 -20.20 5.87 -4.38
N ALA A 97 -18.88 5.78 -4.18
CA ALA A 97 -18.29 4.82 -3.25
C ALA A 97 -18.71 5.08 -1.79
N ASP A 98 -18.71 6.35 -1.35
CA ASP A 98 -19.13 6.72 0.01
C ASP A 98 -20.65 6.48 0.21
N GLN A 99 -21.49 6.83 -0.78
CA GLN A 99 -22.92 6.59 -0.72
C GLN A 99 -23.28 5.09 -0.72
N LEU A 100 -22.53 4.27 -1.45
CA LEU A 100 -22.71 2.82 -1.41
C LEU A 100 -22.41 2.26 -0.02
N ALA A 101 -21.34 2.73 0.64
CA ALA A 101 -21.02 2.33 2.01
C ALA A 101 -22.16 2.64 2.97
N LYS A 102 -22.72 3.86 2.90
CA LYS A 102 -23.87 4.28 3.71
C LYS A 102 -25.09 3.40 3.45
N LYS A 103 -25.38 3.07 2.19
CA LYS A 103 -26.47 2.17 1.80
C LYS A 103 -26.29 0.76 2.35
N LEU A 104 -25.07 0.27 2.43
CA LEU A 104 -24.74 -1.05 2.97
C LEU A 104 -24.54 -1.02 4.49
N ASN A 105 -24.70 0.13 5.15
CA ASN A 105 -24.48 0.35 6.58
C ASN A 105 -23.08 -0.12 7.01
N VAL A 106 -22.05 0.31 6.29
CA VAL A 106 -20.66 0.16 6.69
C VAL A 106 -20.39 1.05 7.91
N GLY A 107 -19.56 0.59 8.83
CA GLY A 107 -19.31 1.29 10.10
C GLY A 107 -18.80 2.70 9.93
N ASP A 108 -17.84 2.94 9.01
CA ASP A 108 -17.41 4.26 8.62
C ASP A 108 -16.78 4.27 7.22
N THR A 109 -16.72 5.44 6.61
CA THR A 109 -16.06 5.66 5.32
C THR A 109 -15.22 6.92 5.34
N LEU A 110 -14.07 6.85 4.69
CA LEU A 110 -13.14 7.95 4.55
C LEU A 110 -12.82 8.21 3.08
N VAL A 111 -12.89 9.47 2.68
CA VAL A 111 -12.40 9.92 1.38
C VAL A 111 -11.04 10.57 1.56
N ALA A 112 -9.98 9.91 1.10
CA ALA A 112 -8.63 10.47 1.16
C ALA A 112 -8.39 11.36 -0.06
N ALA A 113 -8.18 12.66 0.20
CA ALA A 113 -7.91 13.65 -0.83
C ALA A 113 -6.71 14.52 -0.42
N SER A 114 -5.70 14.57 -1.27
CA SER A 114 -4.43 15.28 -1.02
C SER A 114 -3.75 14.83 0.29
N GLN A 115 -3.76 15.64 1.35
CA GLN A 115 -3.15 15.32 2.66
C GLN A 115 -4.19 15.15 3.76
N LYS A 116 -5.47 15.02 3.40
CA LYS A 116 -6.59 14.96 4.34
C LYS A 116 -7.38 13.67 4.15
N SER A 117 -8.09 13.27 5.20
CA SER A 117 -9.05 12.17 5.17
C SER A 117 -10.39 12.69 5.68
N TYR A 118 -11.40 12.65 4.84
CA TYR A 118 -12.72 13.22 5.09
C TYR A 118 -13.72 12.14 5.46
N ALA A 119 -14.40 12.32 6.59
CA ALA A 119 -15.62 11.59 6.94
C ALA A 119 -16.83 12.49 6.62
N VAL A 120 -17.71 12.03 5.73
CA VAL A 120 -18.85 12.84 5.26
C VAL A 120 -20.12 12.42 6.00
N SER A 121 -20.71 13.37 6.76
CA SER A 121 -21.92 13.15 7.58
C SER A 121 -21.80 11.98 8.56
N SER A 122 -20.60 11.72 9.05
CA SER A 122 -20.29 10.67 10.03
C SER A 122 -19.21 11.15 11.02
N GLN A 123 -19.11 10.47 12.17
CA GLN A 123 -18.00 10.61 13.11
C GLN A 123 -17.01 9.47 12.88
N MET A 124 -15.71 9.78 12.92
CA MET A 124 -14.68 8.79 12.66
C MET A 124 -14.61 7.76 13.79
N ASN A 125 -14.74 6.50 13.45
CA ASN A 125 -14.58 5.38 14.38
C ASN A 125 -13.09 5.10 14.67
N ALA A 126 -12.81 4.15 15.58
CA ALA A 126 -11.45 3.82 15.99
C ALA A 126 -10.61 3.27 14.83
N GLN A 127 -11.21 2.48 13.94
CA GLN A 127 -10.57 1.89 12.76
C GLN A 127 -10.21 2.98 11.73
N ALA A 128 -11.12 3.95 11.49
CA ALA A 128 -10.86 5.11 10.65
C ALA A 128 -9.67 5.94 11.18
N LEU A 129 -9.62 6.18 12.48
CA LEU A 129 -8.53 6.91 13.13
C LEU A 129 -7.20 6.13 13.07
N GLU A 130 -7.23 4.79 12.98
CA GLU A 130 -6.05 3.97 12.78
C GLU A 130 -5.42 4.23 11.40
N ASP A 131 -6.19 4.16 10.30
CA ASP A 131 -5.68 4.49 8.94
C ASP A 131 -5.13 5.90 8.87
N ILE A 132 -5.85 6.88 9.45
CA ILE A 132 -5.44 8.29 9.46
C ILE A 132 -4.09 8.48 10.16
N ARG A 133 -3.93 7.86 11.35
CA ARG A 133 -2.67 7.92 12.10
C ARG A 133 -1.53 7.27 11.33
N ASP A 134 -1.76 6.07 10.81
CA ASP A 134 -0.74 5.30 10.11
C ASP A 134 -0.36 5.92 8.76
N SER A 135 -1.32 6.53 8.07
CA SER A 135 -1.11 7.31 6.84
C SER A 135 -0.65 8.73 7.09
N GLN A 136 -0.66 9.22 8.33
CA GLN A 136 -0.35 10.62 8.70
C GLN A 136 -1.17 11.64 7.88
N LEU A 137 -2.46 11.35 7.69
CA LEU A 137 -3.42 12.28 7.07
C LEU A 137 -4.04 13.18 8.13
N VAL A 138 -4.58 14.33 7.69
CA VAL A 138 -5.31 15.23 8.57
C VAL A 138 -6.79 14.83 8.57
N PRO A 139 -7.37 14.46 9.72
CA PRO A 139 -8.80 14.13 9.80
C PRO A 139 -9.68 15.36 9.61
N VAL A 140 -10.74 15.22 8.84
CA VAL A 140 -11.75 16.27 8.63
C VAL A 140 -13.14 15.63 8.64
N GLU A 141 -14.01 16.08 9.53
CA GLU A 141 -15.44 15.76 9.49
C GLU A 141 -16.18 16.88 8.76
N THR A 142 -17.10 16.51 7.86
CA THR A 142 -17.86 17.46 7.03
C THR A 142 -19.26 16.91 6.74
N ASP A 143 -20.19 17.80 6.40
CA ASP A 143 -21.59 17.44 6.10
C ASP A 143 -21.86 17.33 4.58
N ASN A 144 -20.88 17.67 3.73
CA ASN A 144 -21.05 17.70 2.28
C ASN A 144 -19.76 17.30 1.54
N TYR A 145 -19.82 17.32 0.21
CA TYR A 145 -18.70 16.95 -0.68
C TYR A 145 -18.04 18.17 -1.34
N ASP A 146 -18.22 19.39 -0.84
CA ASP A 146 -17.65 20.61 -1.43
C ASP A 146 -16.11 20.57 -1.49
N PHE A 147 -15.48 19.80 -0.60
CA PHE A 147 -14.03 19.61 -0.60
C PHE A 147 -13.49 18.89 -1.84
N LEU A 148 -14.33 18.20 -2.61
CA LEU A 148 -13.91 17.49 -3.82
C LEU A 148 -13.56 18.46 -4.96
N GLU A 149 -14.02 19.70 -4.90
CA GLU A 149 -13.69 20.71 -5.89
C GLU A 149 -12.19 21.07 -5.81
N GLY A 150 -11.43 20.69 -6.84
CA GLY A 150 -10.00 20.98 -6.94
C GLY A 150 -9.07 20.05 -6.16
N GLU A 151 -9.60 19.03 -5.48
CA GLU A 151 -8.81 18.04 -4.77
C GLU A 151 -8.56 16.76 -5.62
N ASN A 152 -7.39 16.16 -5.43
CA ASN A 152 -7.04 14.87 -6.02
C ASN A 152 -7.43 13.75 -5.04
N VAL A 153 -8.46 12.99 -5.37
CA VAL A 153 -8.94 11.90 -4.51
C VAL A 153 -8.16 10.62 -4.78
N GLN A 154 -7.44 10.13 -3.79
CA GLN A 154 -6.61 8.94 -3.90
C GLN A 154 -7.40 7.65 -3.67
N LYS A 155 -8.27 7.64 -2.68
CA LYS A 155 -9.08 6.46 -2.33
C LYS A 155 -10.35 6.84 -1.59
N CYS A 156 -11.34 5.95 -1.64
CA CYS A 156 -12.40 5.88 -0.65
C CYS A 156 -12.18 4.60 0.18
N LEU A 157 -12.04 4.74 1.49
CA LEU A 157 -11.79 3.64 2.42
C LEU A 157 -13.05 3.33 3.22
N TRP A 158 -13.46 2.06 3.22
CA TRP A 158 -14.49 1.53 4.11
C TRP A 158 -13.82 0.84 5.29
N THR A 159 -14.32 1.08 6.48
CA THR A 159 -13.78 0.50 7.70
C THR A 159 -14.88 0.03 8.64
N ASP A 160 -14.73 -1.21 9.13
CA ASP A 160 -15.66 -1.87 10.04
C ASP A 160 -14.96 -3.07 10.70
N GLU A 161 -15.67 -3.78 11.57
CA GLU A 161 -15.20 -5.05 12.11
C GLU A 161 -14.91 -6.08 11.00
N PRO A 162 -13.93 -6.99 11.17
CA PRO A 162 -13.46 -7.91 10.11
C PRO A 162 -14.55 -8.74 9.44
N ASP A 163 -15.50 -9.28 10.24
CA ASP A 163 -16.62 -10.08 9.73
C ASP A 163 -17.61 -9.22 8.94
N ARG A 164 -17.77 -7.96 9.35
CA ARG A 164 -18.63 -7.01 8.66
C ARG A 164 -18.04 -6.61 7.32
N ILE A 165 -16.73 -6.29 7.26
CA ILE A 165 -16.03 -6.01 5.99
C ILE A 165 -16.14 -7.22 5.04
N THR A 166 -15.95 -8.44 5.55
CA THR A 166 -16.11 -9.67 4.76
C THR A 166 -17.54 -9.82 4.19
N THR A 167 -18.54 -9.43 4.97
CA THR A 167 -19.94 -9.52 4.56
C THR A 167 -20.31 -8.46 3.52
N VAL A 168 -19.94 -7.20 3.74
CA VAL A 168 -20.28 -6.09 2.83
C VAL A 168 -19.52 -6.19 1.51
N ALA A 169 -18.29 -6.70 1.50
CA ALA A 169 -17.54 -6.94 0.27
C ALA A 169 -18.30 -7.85 -0.71
N LYS A 170 -19.02 -8.86 -0.22
CA LYS A 170 -19.85 -9.76 -1.04
C LYS A 170 -21.16 -9.12 -1.54
N GLN A 171 -21.56 -7.98 -0.99
CA GLN A 171 -22.78 -7.26 -1.36
C GLN A 171 -22.53 -6.14 -2.38
N ILE A 172 -21.27 -5.88 -2.71
CA ILE A 172 -20.91 -4.87 -3.72
C ILE A 172 -21.41 -5.34 -5.08
N PRO A 173 -22.23 -4.52 -5.78
CA PRO A 173 -22.72 -4.87 -7.11
C PRO A 173 -21.57 -4.99 -8.13
N ALA A 174 -21.69 -5.94 -9.06
CA ALA A 174 -20.64 -6.27 -10.04
C ALA A 174 -20.13 -5.05 -10.82
N LYS A 175 -20.99 -4.09 -11.15
CA LYS A 175 -20.63 -2.88 -11.88
C LYS A 175 -19.48 -2.09 -11.25
N TYR A 176 -19.35 -2.12 -9.90
CA TYR A 176 -18.29 -1.39 -9.21
C TYR A 176 -16.90 -1.97 -9.47
N PHE A 177 -16.81 -3.25 -9.78
CA PHE A 177 -15.53 -3.88 -10.15
C PHE A 177 -15.06 -3.52 -11.56
N ASP A 178 -15.96 -2.95 -12.38
CA ASP A 178 -15.62 -2.41 -13.71
C ASP A 178 -15.16 -0.94 -13.62
N GLU A 179 -15.52 -0.24 -12.54
CA GLU A 179 -15.25 1.20 -12.34
C GLU A 179 -14.12 1.48 -11.34
N PHE A 180 -13.86 0.53 -10.43
CA PHE A 180 -12.91 0.66 -9.34
C PHE A 180 -12.00 -0.56 -9.24
N GLN A 181 -10.78 -0.33 -8.85
CA GLN A 181 -9.96 -1.37 -8.24
C GLN A 181 -10.37 -1.46 -6.76
N ILE A 182 -11.05 -2.54 -6.38
CA ILE A 182 -11.49 -2.77 -5.01
C ILE A 182 -10.57 -3.78 -4.37
N VAL A 183 -9.90 -3.41 -3.26
CA VAL A 183 -8.92 -4.26 -2.60
C VAL A 183 -9.13 -4.30 -1.09
N ARG A 184 -8.88 -5.46 -0.49
CA ARG A 184 -8.78 -5.61 0.94
C ARG A 184 -7.33 -5.37 1.35
N SER A 185 -7.06 -4.27 2.07
CA SER A 185 -5.72 -3.88 2.52
C SER A 185 -5.43 -4.27 3.97
N GLY A 186 -6.38 -4.89 4.63
CA GLY A 186 -6.30 -5.41 5.99
C GLY A 186 -7.63 -6.01 6.45
N PRO A 187 -7.65 -6.64 7.63
CA PRO A 187 -8.87 -7.29 8.13
C PRO A 187 -10.08 -6.35 8.24
N ILE A 188 -9.84 -5.09 8.59
CA ILE A 188 -10.85 -4.05 8.87
C ILE A 188 -10.99 -3.02 7.74
N PHE A 189 -10.28 -3.18 6.62
CA PHE A 189 -10.19 -2.19 5.55
C PHE A 189 -10.59 -2.76 4.19
N LEU A 190 -11.45 -2.03 3.49
CA LEU A 190 -11.79 -2.25 2.09
C LEU A 190 -11.65 -0.93 1.33
N GLU A 191 -10.82 -0.89 0.32
CA GLU A 191 -10.46 0.32 -0.40
C GLU A 191 -11.03 0.33 -1.82
N PHE A 192 -11.62 1.44 -2.20
CA PHE A 192 -11.99 1.78 -3.57
C PHE A 192 -10.94 2.73 -4.13
N LEU A 193 -10.23 2.25 -5.12
CA LEU A 193 -9.14 2.94 -5.80
C LEU A 193 -9.49 3.20 -7.26
N PRO A 194 -8.81 4.13 -7.96
CA PRO A 194 -8.92 4.23 -9.40
C PRO A 194 -8.66 2.87 -10.07
N GLN A 195 -9.39 2.57 -11.15
CA GLN A 195 -9.37 1.25 -11.82
C GLN A 195 -7.96 0.74 -12.16
N ASP A 196 -7.07 1.64 -12.61
CA ASP A 196 -5.70 1.28 -12.97
C ASP A 196 -4.72 1.25 -11.79
N SER A 197 -5.20 1.54 -10.57
CA SER A 197 -4.37 1.56 -9.36
C SER A 197 -4.23 0.16 -8.79
N SER A 198 -3.02 -0.35 -8.79
CA SER A 198 -2.64 -1.53 -8.03
C SER A 198 -1.15 -1.50 -7.71
N LYS A 199 -0.73 -2.17 -6.62
CA LYS A 199 0.70 -2.31 -6.31
C LYS A 199 1.46 -2.91 -7.49
N GLY A 200 0.87 -3.88 -8.20
CA GLY A 200 1.46 -4.52 -9.37
C GLY A 200 1.67 -3.57 -10.55
N ASN A 201 0.66 -2.77 -10.91
CA ASN A 201 0.79 -1.79 -11.98
C ASN A 201 1.87 -0.75 -11.67
N ALA A 202 1.87 -0.22 -10.44
CA ALA A 202 2.87 0.75 -10.00
C ALA A 202 4.29 0.16 -10.03
N VAL A 203 4.47 -1.10 -9.59
CA VAL A 203 5.77 -1.81 -9.67
C VAL A 203 6.19 -2.01 -11.12
N HIS A 204 5.28 -2.39 -12.01
CA HIS A 204 5.55 -2.55 -13.44
C HIS A 204 6.00 -1.23 -14.07
N HIS A 205 5.24 -0.15 -13.90
CA HIS A 205 5.57 1.17 -14.46
C HIS A 205 6.89 1.70 -13.89
N LEU A 206 7.13 1.52 -12.58
CA LEU A 206 8.40 1.93 -11.98
C LEU A 206 9.58 1.10 -12.51
N ALA A 207 9.44 -0.21 -12.69
CA ALA A 207 10.46 -1.06 -13.28
C ALA A 207 10.80 -0.61 -14.72
N GLN A 208 9.79 -0.29 -15.54
CA GLN A 208 9.98 0.28 -16.89
C GLN A 208 10.74 1.62 -16.84
N ARG A 209 10.31 2.54 -15.95
CA ARG A 209 10.96 3.85 -15.76
C ARG A 209 12.44 3.73 -15.38
N LEU A 210 12.76 2.75 -14.52
CA LEU A 210 14.12 2.47 -14.06
C LEU A 210 14.93 1.59 -15.02
N ASN A 211 14.34 1.15 -16.13
CA ASN A 211 14.94 0.20 -17.09
C ASN A 211 15.40 -1.11 -16.37
N VAL A 212 14.56 -1.63 -15.47
CA VAL A 212 14.76 -2.89 -14.76
C VAL A 212 13.83 -3.95 -15.34
N ASP A 213 14.39 -5.09 -15.78
CA ASP A 213 13.57 -6.23 -16.21
C ASP A 213 12.75 -6.77 -15.03
N LEU A 214 11.49 -7.13 -15.24
CA LEU A 214 10.62 -7.71 -14.21
C LEU A 214 11.21 -8.96 -13.56
N LYS A 215 11.99 -9.78 -14.29
CA LYS A 215 12.75 -10.92 -13.73
C LYS A 215 13.79 -10.53 -12.68
N ASP A 216 14.17 -9.26 -12.61
CA ASP A 216 15.11 -8.70 -11.63
C ASP A 216 14.39 -7.94 -10.51
N VAL A 217 13.05 -8.02 -10.48
CA VAL A 217 12.19 -7.48 -9.41
C VAL A 217 11.92 -8.56 -8.39
N ILE A 218 12.12 -8.26 -7.11
CA ILE A 218 11.78 -9.10 -5.97
C ILE A 218 10.76 -8.34 -5.14
N VAL A 219 9.65 -8.96 -4.78
CA VAL A 219 8.59 -8.32 -3.98
C VAL A 219 8.32 -9.10 -2.71
N PHE A 220 8.01 -8.38 -1.61
CA PHE A 220 7.61 -8.94 -0.32
C PHE A 220 6.23 -8.40 0.06
N GLY A 221 5.33 -9.28 0.51
CA GLY A 221 3.98 -8.91 0.93
C GLY A 221 3.30 -10.01 1.76
N ASP A 222 2.12 -9.71 2.31
CA ASP A 222 1.39 -10.64 3.17
C ASP A 222 -0.14 -10.62 2.99
N GLU A 223 -0.72 -9.64 2.27
CA GLU A 223 -2.16 -9.47 2.12
C GLU A 223 -2.64 -9.46 0.66
N GLU A 224 -3.97 -9.38 0.46
CA GLU A 224 -4.62 -9.48 -0.87
C GLU A 224 -4.17 -8.36 -1.83
N ASN A 225 -3.90 -7.15 -1.32
CA ASN A 225 -3.41 -6.03 -2.13
C ASN A 225 -1.99 -6.27 -2.69
N ASP A 226 -1.25 -7.26 -2.16
CA ASP A 226 0.09 -7.63 -2.64
C ASP A 226 0.05 -8.62 -3.80
N LEU A 227 -1.07 -9.33 -4.00
CA LEU A 227 -1.20 -10.33 -5.07
C LEU A 227 -0.94 -9.74 -6.46
N SER A 228 -1.28 -8.47 -6.66
CA SER A 228 -1.02 -7.80 -7.93
C SER A 228 0.49 -7.65 -8.20
N MET A 229 1.31 -7.33 -7.19
CA MET A 229 2.77 -7.25 -7.38
C MET A 229 3.42 -8.64 -7.42
N PHE A 230 2.87 -9.66 -6.75
CA PHE A 230 3.33 -11.05 -6.88
C PHE A 230 3.24 -11.54 -8.32
N LYS A 231 2.14 -11.20 -9.04
CA LYS A 231 1.91 -11.61 -10.42
C LYS A 231 2.88 -11.01 -11.44
N VAL A 232 3.45 -9.83 -11.16
CA VAL A 232 4.32 -9.12 -12.12
C VAL A 232 5.80 -9.27 -11.81
N ALA A 233 6.17 -9.60 -10.59
CA ALA A 233 7.56 -9.72 -10.16
C ALA A 233 8.25 -10.97 -10.71
N GLY A 234 9.56 -10.91 -10.87
CA GLY A 234 10.39 -12.08 -11.20
C GLY A 234 10.60 -13.02 -10.02
N THR A 235 10.40 -12.52 -8.79
CA THR A 235 10.39 -13.31 -7.56
C THR A 235 9.39 -12.71 -6.57
N ALA A 236 8.35 -13.45 -6.27
CA ALA A 236 7.35 -13.12 -5.26
C ALA A 236 7.66 -13.84 -3.94
N VAL A 237 7.74 -13.12 -2.85
CA VAL A 237 8.04 -13.66 -1.51
C VAL A 237 6.92 -13.30 -0.55
N ALA A 238 6.13 -14.30 -0.14
CA ALA A 238 5.12 -14.12 0.88
C ALA A 238 5.75 -14.13 2.27
N MET A 239 5.26 -13.29 3.16
CA MET A 239 5.66 -13.34 4.56
C MET A 239 5.15 -14.62 5.23
N ARG A 240 5.91 -15.15 6.21
CA ARG A 240 5.52 -16.34 6.96
C ARG A 240 4.20 -16.17 7.72
N ASN A 241 3.89 -14.94 8.15
CA ASN A 241 2.62 -14.58 8.78
C ASN A 241 1.46 -14.38 7.80
N ALA A 242 1.69 -14.34 6.48
CA ALA A 242 0.62 -14.26 5.48
C ALA A 242 -0.34 -15.44 5.61
N ARG A 243 -1.59 -15.24 5.21
CA ARG A 243 -2.57 -16.34 5.11
C ARG A 243 -2.14 -17.35 4.04
N ASP A 244 -2.58 -18.59 4.19
CA ASP A 244 -2.15 -19.66 3.28
C ASP A 244 -2.60 -19.38 1.83
N GLU A 245 -3.78 -18.79 1.64
CA GLU A 245 -4.28 -18.39 0.32
C GLU A 245 -3.36 -17.36 -0.38
N ILE A 246 -2.67 -16.51 0.38
CA ILE A 246 -1.71 -15.54 -0.18
C ILE A 246 -0.39 -16.24 -0.53
N LYS A 247 0.07 -17.16 0.32
CA LYS A 247 1.32 -17.92 0.11
C LYS A 247 1.28 -18.78 -1.16
N GLU A 248 0.09 -19.23 -1.59
CA GLU A 248 -0.08 -20.01 -2.82
C GLU A 248 0.34 -19.24 -4.09
N TYR A 249 0.37 -17.91 -4.06
CA TYR A 249 0.77 -17.06 -5.18
C TYR A 249 2.25 -16.66 -5.16
N ALA A 250 3.01 -17.08 -4.15
CA ALA A 250 4.41 -16.69 -3.99
C ALA A 250 5.37 -17.80 -4.44
N ASP A 251 6.52 -17.41 -4.98
CA ASP A 251 7.60 -18.35 -5.33
C ASP A 251 8.33 -18.84 -4.07
N GLN A 252 8.35 -18.03 -3.02
CA GLN A 252 9.05 -18.31 -1.76
C GLN A 252 8.25 -17.77 -0.56
N ILE A 253 8.53 -18.35 0.60
CA ILE A 253 8.01 -17.89 1.89
C ILE A 253 9.20 -17.45 2.74
N THR A 254 9.10 -16.31 3.45
CA THR A 254 10.16 -15.84 4.34
C THR A 254 10.45 -16.86 5.45
N VAL A 255 11.72 -16.94 5.86
CA VAL A 255 12.17 -17.92 6.88
C VAL A 255 11.61 -17.64 8.26
N ALA A 256 11.16 -16.42 8.52
CA ALA A 256 10.50 -15.99 9.75
C ALA A 256 9.38 -14.97 9.42
N ASP A 257 8.54 -14.65 10.39
CA ASP A 257 7.50 -13.62 10.27
C ASP A 257 8.08 -12.20 10.41
N HIS A 258 7.20 -11.19 10.28
CA HIS A 258 7.57 -9.77 10.38
C HIS A 258 8.08 -9.34 11.76
N ASN A 259 7.73 -10.06 12.83
CA ASN A 259 8.22 -9.82 14.19
C ASN A 259 9.63 -10.41 14.44
N HIS A 260 10.12 -11.27 13.55
CA HIS A 260 11.35 -12.03 13.72
C HIS A 260 12.33 -11.86 12.55
N ASP A 261 12.42 -10.64 11.99
CA ASP A 261 13.35 -10.31 10.90
C ASP A 261 13.16 -11.13 9.61
N GLY A 262 11.91 -11.47 9.26
CA GLY A 262 11.60 -12.34 8.13
C GLY A 262 12.24 -11.89 6.82
N ILE A 263 12.10 -10.61 6.44
CA ILE A 263 12.74 -10.05 5.24
C ILE A 263 14.26 -10.11 5.35
N GLY A 264 14.85 -9.63 6.45
CA GLY A 264 16.29 -9.56 6.62
C GLY A 264 16.96 -10.92 6.49
N LYS A 265 16.46 -11.94 7.18
CA LYS A 265 16.94 -13.31 7.11
C LYS A 265 16.81 -13.90 5.71
N THR A 266 15.68 -13.65 5.04
CA THR A 266 15.44 -14.16 3.68
C THR A 266 16.36 -13.49 2.67
N LEU A 267 16.51 -12.16 2.71
CA LEU A 267 17.43 -11.42 1.84
C LEU A 267 18.88 -11.84 2.06
N LYS A 268 19.28 -12.12 3.30
CA LYS A 268 20.62 -12.62 3.59
C LYS A 268 20.88 -13.92 2.82
N LEU A 269 19.97 -14.90 2.88
CA LEU A 269 20.10 -16.18 2.14
C LEU A 269 20.07 -15.99 0.62
N MET A 270 19.27 -15.05 0.11
CA MET A 270 19.17 -14.80 -1.33
C MET A 270 20.42 -14.11 -1.92
N PHE A 271 21.20 -13.39 -1.11
CA PHE A 271 22.31 -12.54 -1.55
C PHE A 271 23.68 -12.90 -0.91
N GLU A 272 23.77 -14.02 -0.22
CA GLU A 272 25.04 -14.67 0.14
C GLU A 272 25.64 -15.37 -1.08
#